data_3ec8e96e7f8cbb86c8c7742657c278b5
#
_entry.id   3ec8e96e7f8cbb86c8c7742657c278b5
#
_cell.length_a   1.000
_cell.length_b   1.000
_cell.length_c   1.000
_cell.angle_alpha   90.00
_cell.angle_beta   90.00
_cell.angle_gamma   90.00
#
_symmetry.space_group_name_H-M   'P 1'
#
loop_
_entity.id
_entity.type
_entity.pdbx_description
1 polymer ?
#
loop_
_entity_poly.entity_id
_entity_poly.type
_entity_poly.pdbx_seq_one_letter_code
_entity_poly.pdbx_strand_id
1 'polypeptide(L)'
;MTTKKTSENYNPPTPRTKLRGWFHFIFAPISLTSCITLICLTPSLPRKIACFVYLICSILLFEISGVYHLFNWSKKVKLILRKLDHSNIFLLIAGTYTPWCFSVVPWSGINTYHNFFDYFFSGQALLILIWGLCLSALVLHHIFSNTPRIVYVIIYIALGLVCLIYIPTILQNPNKEVLAIVILIAVGGVFYITGACFYAAKIPGRTAKIFGFHELFHLFVILGFCSHHIAIWIAMLKF
;
A
#
# COMPACT_ATOMS: atom_id res chain seq x y z
N MET A 1 -25.82 44.32 25.11
CA MET A 1 -24.91 43.69 24.12
C MET A 1 -24.64 42.26 24.56
N THR A 2 -25.40 41.32 24.04
CA THR A 2 -25.29 39.89 24.36
C THR A 2 -24.35 39.23 23.33
N THR A 3 -23.16 38.88 23.76
CA THR A 3 -22.18 38.15 22.94
C THR A 3 -22.69 36.74 22.68
N LYS A 4 -23.13 36.47 21.44
CA LYS A 4 -23.37 35.12 20.91
C LYS A 4 -22.06 34.36 20.91
N LYS A 5 -21.84 33.46 21.88
CA LYS A 5 -20.81 32.42 21.79
C LYS A 5 -21.13 31.53 20.58
N THR A 6 -20.31 31.64 19.55
CA THR A 6 -20.28 30.68 18.44
C THR A 6 -19.96 29.30 19.03
N SER A 7 -20.92 28.40 18.95
CA SER A 7 -20.71 26.98 19.25
C SER A 7 -19.74 26.43 18.21
N GLU A 8 -18.44 26.41 18.54
CA GLU A 8 -17.49 25.58 17.81
C GLU A 8 -18.06 24.16 17.76
N ASN A 9 -18.22 23.64 16.56
CA ASN A 9 -18.66 22.27 16.31
C ASN A 9 -17.70 21.29 16.98
N TYR A 10 -17.94 21.01 18.26
CA TYR A 10 -17.25 19.97 19.00
C TYR A 10 -17.62 18.62 18.38
N ASN A 11 -16.78 18.10 17.50
CA ASN A 11 -16.85 16.74 17.02
C ASN A 11 -16.16 15.83 18.06
N PRO A 12 -16.92 15.11 18.90
CA PRO A 12 -16.31 14.21 19.87
C PRO A 12 -15.44 13.17 19.13
N PRO A 13 -14.31 12.75 19.74
CA PRO A 13 -13.47 11.71 19.14
C PRO A 13 -14.33 10.46 18.90
N THR A 14 -14.24 9.92 17.69
CA THR A 14 -14.96 8.68 17.34
C THR A 14 -14.58 7.57 18.32
N PRO A 15 -15.56 6.91 18.98
CA PRO A 15 -15.26 5.83 19.91
C PRO A 15 -14.48 4.75 19.19
N ARG A 16 -13.48 4.18 19.87
CA ARG A 16 -12.69 3.07 19.35
C ARG A 16 -13.58 1.84 19.25
N THR A 17 -13.73 1.30 18.05
CA THR A 17 -14.46 0.05 17.80
C THR A 17 -13.72 -1.16 18.36
N LYS A 18 -14.44 -2.23 18.72
CA LYS A 18 -13.85 -3.41 19.37
C LYS A 18 -12.86 -4.19 18.48
N LEU A 19 -13.12 -4.21 17.17
CA LEU A 19 -12.30 -4.97 16.20
C LEU A 19 -11.14 -4.14 15.62
N ARG A 20 -10.94 -2.88 16.08
CA ARG A 20 -9.89 -2.02 15.57
C ARG A 20 -8.49 -2.60 15.80
N GLY A 21 -7.75 -2.80 14.70
CA GLY A 21 -6.40 -3.36 14.69
C GLY A 21 -6.32 -4.88 14.58
N TRP A 22 -7.37 -5.61 14.95
CA TRP A 22 -7.37 -7.08 14.92
C TRP A 22 -7.13 -7.67 13.53
N PHE A 23 -7.70 -7.09 12.49
CA PHE A 23 -7.51 -7.57 11.12
C PHE A 23 -6.04 -7.56 10.71
N HIS A 24 -5.35 -6.44 10.89
CA HIS A 24 -3.94 -6.34 10.55
C HIS A 24 -3.06 -7.18 11.46
N PHE A 25 -3.34 -7.22 12.77
CA PHE A 25 -2.58 -8.00 13.73
C PHE A 25 -2.61 -9.50 13.46
N ILE A 26 -3.81 -10.03 13.15
CA ILE A 26 -3.96 -11.45 12.80
C ILE A 26 -3.35 -11.74 11.42
N PHE A 27 -3.44 -10.81 10.49
CA PHE A 27 -2.93 -11.00 9.14
C PHE A 27 -1.41 -10.86 9.05
N ALA A 28 -0.77 -10.14 9.95
CA ALA A 28 0.67 -9.93 9.97
C ALA A 28 1.50 -11.24 9.93
N PRO A 29 1.30 -12.23 10.81
CA PRO A 29 2.03 -13.50 10.73
C PRO A 29 1.73 -14.31 9.46
N ILE A 30 0.52 -14.19 8.90
CA ILE A 30 0.14 -14.84 7.63
C ILE A 30 0.94 -14.24 6.48
N SER A 31 0.98 -12.90 6.38
CA SER A 31 1.75 -12.20 5.35
C SER A 31 3.25 -12.48 5.48
N LEU A 32 3.78 -12.49 6.71
CA LEU A 32 5.18 -12.82 7.01
C LEU A 32 5.55 -14.22 6.48
N THR A 33 4.79 -15.24 6.87
CA THR A 33 5.04 -16.61 6.47
C THR A 33 4.97 -16.79 4.96
N SER A 34 3.95 -16.20 4.31
CA SER A 34 3.77 -16.28 2.86
C SER A 34 4.89 -15.57 2.10
N CYS A 35 5.33 -14.40 2.56
CA CYS A 35 6.45 -13.69 1.93
C CYS A 35 7.80 -14.42 2.12
N ILE A 36 8.06 -15.02 3.29
CA ILE A 36 9.26 -15.85 3.51
C ILE A 36 9.25 -17.03 2.55
N THR A 37 8.13 -17.74 2.43
CA THR A 37 7.99 -18.86 1.51
C THR A 37 8.26 -18.42 0.06
N LEU A 38 7.72 -17.28 -0.35
CA LEU A 38 7.98 -16.70 -1.67
C LEU A 38 9.49 -16.45 -1.90
N ILE A 39 10.18 -15.85 -0.93
CA ILE A 39 11.63 -15.60 -1.01
C ILE A 39 12.40 -16.93 -1.17
N CYS A 40 12.03 -17.96 -0.40
CA CYS A 40 12.69 -19.27 -0.49
C CYS A 40 12.52 -19.90 -1.86
N LEU A 41 11.34 -19.82 -2.45
CA LEU A 41 11.02 -20.44 -3.75
C LEU A 41 11.46 -19.62 -4.96
N THR A 42 11.71 -18.33 -4.81
CA THR A 42 12.17 -17.46 -5.91
C THR A 42 13.56 -17.89 -6.38
N PRO A 43 13.81 -18.09 -7.70
CA PRO A 43 15.04 -18.74 -8.16
C PRO A 43 16.27 -17.84 -8.17
N SER A 44 16.12 -16.51 -8.45
CA SER A 44 17.27 -15.62 -8.65
C SER A 44 17.50 -14.66 -7.47
N LEU A 45 18.76 -14.35 -7.17
CA LEU A 45 19.14 -13.46 -6.08
C LEU A 45 18.54 -12.04 -6.20
N PRO A 46 18.55 -11.36 -7.36
CA PRO A 46 17.93 -10.05 -7.50
C PRO A 46 16.42 -10.06 -7.16
N ARG A 47 15.70 -11.09 -7.61
CA ARG A 47 14.27 -11.27 -7.32
C ARG A 47 14.03 -11.61 -5.84
N LYS A 48 14.91 -12.41 -5.20
CA LYS A 48 14.86 -12.64 -3.75
C LYS A 48 14.99 -11.34 -2.96
N ILE A 49 15.92 -10.47 -3.38
CA ILE A 49 16.09 -9.14 -2.76
C ILE A 49 14.82 -8.30 -2.94
N ALA A 50 14.22 -8.29 -4.13
CA ALA A 50 12.98 -7.59 -4.39
C ALA A 50 11.82 -8.10 -3.50
N CYS A 51 11.69 -9.44 -3.35
CA CYS A 51 10.72 -10.05 -2.44
C CYS A 51 11.01 -9.72 -0.97
N PHE A 52 12.29 -9.60 -0.58
CA PHE A 52 12.68 -9.21 0.77
C PHE A 52 12.30 -7.76 1.08
N VAL A 53 12.50 -6.83 0.14
CA VAL A 53 12.03 -5.44 0.27
C VAL A 53 10.50 -5.41 0.45
N TYR A 54 9.76 -6.17 -0.37
CA TYR A 54 8.32 -6.31 -0.26
C TYR A 54 7.89 -6.88 1.10
N LEU A 55 8.59 -7.91 1.60
CA LEU A 55 8.37 -8.47 2.93
C LEU A 55 8.48 -7.40 4.03
N ILE A 56 9.57 -6.64 4.05
CA ILE A 56 9.80 -5.58 5.05
C ILE A 56 8.68 -4.54 5.01
N CYS A 57 8.30 -4.07 3.82
CA CYS A 57 7.22 -3.09 3.67
C CYS A 57 5.87 -3.64 4.15
N SER A 58 5.60 -4.93 3.90
CA SER A 58 4.37 -5.62 4.34
C SER A 58 4.30 -5.73 5.87
N ILE A 59 5.39 -6.16 6.50
CA ILE A 59 5.47 -6.27 7.97
C ILE A 59 5.30 -4.90 8.60
N LEU A 60 6.01 -3.88 8.10
CA LEU A 60 5.90 -2.52 8.63
C LEU A 60 4.45 -2.02 8.59
N LEU A 61 3.70 -2.33 7.52
CA LEU A 61 2.29 -1.96 7.46
C LEU A 61 1.45 -2.73 8.48
N PHE A 62 1.44 -4.07 8.39
CA PHE A 62 0.49 -4.88 9.16
C PHE A 62 0.80 -4.92 10.64
N GLU A 63 2.07 -5.10 11.03
CA GLU A 63 2.50 -5.12 12.44
C GLU A 63 2.30 -3.77 13.12
N ILE A 64 2.81 -2.69 12.53
CA ILE A 64 2.73 -1.35 13.15
C ILE A 64 1.27 -0.91 13.25
N SER A 65 0.46 -1.13 12.21
CA SER A 65 -0.96 -0.81 12.23
C SER A 65 -1.71 -1.63 13.28
N GLY A 66 -1.48 -2.95 13.33
CA GLY A 66 -2.06 -3.83 14.34
C GLY A 66 -1.72 -3.39 15.75
N VAL A 67 -0.43 -3.22 16.04
CA VAL A 67 0.11 -2.79 17.35
C VAL A 67 -0.39 -1.40 17.74
N TYR A 68 -0.37 -0.45 16.82
CA TYR A 68 -0.88 0.91 17.06
C TYR A 68 -2.34 0.91 17.51
N HIS A 69 -3.16 0.09 16.88
CA HIS A 69 -4.60 0.07 17.13
C HIS A 69 -5.04 -0.85 18.27
N LEU A 70 -4.28 -1.88 18.64
CA LEU A 70 -4.67 -2.83 19.69
C LEU A 70 -4.35 -2.34 21.09
N PHE A 71 -3.17 -1.77 21.29
CA PHE A 71 -2.68 -1.45 22.63
C PHE A 71 -2.96 0.01 23.03
N ASN A 72 -2.87 0.26 24.33
CA ASN A 72 -2.97 1.60 24.89
C ASN A 72 -1.55 2.18 25.04
N TRP A 73 -1.31 3.31 24.40
CA TRP A 73 -0.03 3.96 24.32
C TRP A 73 -0.03 5.31 25.07
N SER A 74 1.10 5.71 25.62
CA SER A 74 1.32 7.08 26.07
C SER A 74 1.10 8.08 24.92
N LYS A 75 0.77 9.33 25.22
CA LYS A 75 0.51 10.36 24.18
C LYS A 75 1.67 10.47 23.18
N LYS A 76 2.92 10.44 23.65
CA LYS A 76 4.13 10.53 22.81
C LYS A 76 4.26 9.33 21.86
N VAL A 77 4.17 8.11 22.39
CA VAL A 77 4.29 6.87 21.59
C VAL A 77 3.14 6.77 20.59
N LYS A 78 1.91 7.13 21.00
CA LYS A 78 0.75 7.13 20.11
C LYS A 78 0.91 8.07 18.91
N LEU A 79 1.54 9.23 19.09
CA LEU A 79 1.82 10.15 17.99
C LEU A 79 2.84 9.58 17.00
N ILE A 80 3.88 8.93 17.50
CA ILE A 80 4.89 8.27 16.66
C ILE A 80 4.26 7.13 15.87
N LEU A 81 3.57 6.20 16.55
CA LEU A 81 2.92 5.06 15.89
C LEU A 81 1.88 5.49 14.85
N ARG A 82 1.12 6.55 15.12
CA ARG A 82 0.17 7.10 14.14
C ARG A 82 0.87 7.62 12.89
N LYS A 83 2.02 8.29 13.04
CA LYS A 83 2.79 8.77 11.89
C LYS A 83 3.34 7.60 11.08
N LEU A 84 3.89 6.58 11.75
CA LEU A 84 4.38 5.37 11.11
C LEU A 84 3.27 4.59 10.40
N ASP A 85 2.12 4.38 11.04
CA ASP A 85 0.95 3.71 10.47
C ASP A 85 0.51 4.33 9.12
N HIS A 86 0.44 5.67 9.05
CA HIS A 86 0.14 6.35 7.79
C HIS A 86 1.29 6.32 6.78
N SER A 87 2.53 6.44 7.24
CA SER A 87 3.73 6.42 6.38
C SER A 87 3.95 5.07 5.71
N ASN A 88 3.64 3.98 6.41
CA ASN A 88 3.85 2.63 5.92
C ASN A 88 2.98 2.28 4.71
N ILE A 89 1.90 3.03 4.44
CA ILE A 89 1.12 2.89 3.21
C ILE A 89 1.98 3.25 1.98
N PHE A 90 2.78 4.32 2.04
CA PHE A 90 3.70 4.68 0.97
C PHE A 90 4.76 3.60 0.75
N LEU A 91 5.30 3.05 1.85
CA LEU A 91 6.29 1.98 1.79
C LEU A 91 5.70 0.69 1.20
N LEU A 92 4.46 0.32 1.56
CA LEU A 92 3.80 -0.84 0.98
C LEU A 92 3.56 -0.66 -0.51
N ILE A 93 3.13 0.53 -0.96
CA ILE A 93 2.95 0.83 -2.39
C ILE A 93 4.29 0.59 -3.11
N ALA A 94 5.37 1.27 -2.73
CA ALA A 94 6.68 1.11 -3.36
C ALA A 94 7.21 -0.33 -3.27
N GLY A 95 7.04 -0.98 -2.12
CA GLY A 95 7.42 -2.38 -1.88
C GLY A 95 6.68 -3.35 -2.80
N THR A 96 5.39 -3.12 -3.08
CA THR A 96 4.59 -3.96 -3.97
C THR A 96 5.04 -3.84 -5.44
N TYR A 97 5.43 -2.65 -5.89
CA TYR A 97 5.99 -2.46 -7.24
C TYR A 97 7.35 -3.13 -7.42
N THR A 98 8.14 -3.22 -6.35
CA THR A 98 9.53 -3.71 -6.44
C THR A 98 9.63 -5.10 -7.08
N PRO A 99 8.90 -6.16 -6.67
CA PRO A 99 8.93 -7.46 -7.35
C PRO A 99 8.53 -7.39 -8.83
N TRP A 100 7.57 -6.55 -9.19
CA TRP A 100 7.13 -6.43 -10.59
C TRP A 100 8.20 -5.82 -11.49
N CYS A 101 8.97 -4.85 -10.98
CA CYS A 101 10.10 -4.29 -11.71
C CYS A 101 11.18 -5.31 -12.04
N PHE A 102 11.29 -6.39 -11.25
CA PHE A 102 12.26 -7.47 -11.46
C PHE A 102 11.69 -8.71 -12.18
N SER A 103 10.43 -8.67 -12.63
CA SER A 103 9.78 -9.83 -13.25
C SER A 103 9.03 -9.50 -14.53
N VAL A 104 7.85 -8.89 -14.42
CA VAL A 104 6.93 -8.69 -15.55
C VAL A 104 7.22 -7.45 -16.38
N VAL A 105 7.84 -6.42 -15.80
CA VAL A 105 8.31 -5.26 -16.53
C VAL A 105 9.71 -5.56 -17.09
N PRO A 106 9.96 -5.33 -18.39
CA PRO A 106 11.28 -5.61 -18.97
C PRO A 106 12.39 -4.87 -18.23
N TRP A 107 13.34 -5.63 -17.70
CA TRP A 107 14.54 -5.10 -17.07
C TRP A 107 15.67 -5.07 -18.08
N SER A 108 15.98 -3.92 -18.63
CA SER A 108 17.06 -3.75 -19.60
C SER A 108 18.16 -2.87 -19.03
N GLY A 109 19.41 -3.14 -19.39
CA GLY A 109 20.53 -2.29 -19.06
C GLY A 109 20.46 -0.95 -19.82
N ILE A 110 21.05 0.11 -19.26
CA ILE A 110 21.03 1.46 -19.85
C ILE A 110 21.56 1.45 -21.30
N ASN A 111 22.51 0.57 -21.61
CA ASN A 111 23.13 0.49 -22.94
C ASN A 111 22.24 -0.17 -24.02
N THR A 112 21.07 -0.69 -23.66
CA THR A 112 20.11 -1.32 -24.59
C THR A 112 19.02 -0.38 -25.07
N TYR A 113 18.94 0.82 -24.48
CA TYR A 113 17.91 1.79 -24.83
C TYR A 113 18.36 2.65 -26.02
N HIS A 114 17.51 2.72 -27.03
CA HIS A 114 17.73 3.56 -28.21
C HIS A 114 17.24 5.00 -28.03
N ASN A 115 16.28 5.21 -27.09
CA ASN A 115 15.69 6.49 -26.82
C ASN A 115 15.14 6.60 -25.38
N PHE A 116 14.74 7.81 -24.98
CA PHE A 116 14.19 8.10 -23.65
C PHE A 116 12.93 7.30 -23.34
N PHE A 117 12.07 7.05 -24.32
CA PHE A 117 10.82 6.33 -24.12
C PHE A 117 11.08 4.85 -23.78
N ASP A 118 12.03 4.21 -24.44
CA ASP A 118 12.41 2.82 -24.14
C ASP A 118 12.91 2.70 -22.71
N TYR A 119 13.73 3.65 -22.24
CA TYR A 119 14.17 3.69 -20.86
C TYR A 119 13.01 3.92 -19.90
N PHE A 120 12.12 4.88 -20.19
CA PHE A 120 10.99 5.21 -19.31
C PHE A 120 10.08 4.02 -19.03
N PHE A 121 9.86 3.14 -20.01
CA PHE A 121 9.03 1.93 -19.86
C PHE A 121 9.80 0.71 -19.33
N SER A 122 10.98 0.90 -18.76
CA SER A 122 11.77 -0.17 -18.14
C SER A 122 11.44 -0.40 -16.66
N GLY A 123 11.76 -1.60 -16.16
CA GLY A 123 11.66 -1.92 -14.74
C GLY A 123 12.54 -1.02 -13.87
N GLN A 124 13.71 -0.61 -14.36
CA GLN A 124 14.60 0.31 -13.65
C GLN A 124 13.97 1.70 -13.48
N ALA A 125 13.42 2.27 -14.56
CA ALA A 125 12.79 3.58 -14.49
C ALA A 125 11.56 3.56 -13.60
N LEU A 126 10.73 2.51 -13.69
CA LEU A 126 9.57 2.34 -12.79
C LEU A 126 10.00 2.26 -11.33
N LEU A 127 11.05 1.51 -11.02
CA LEU A 127 11.56 1.37 -9.66
C LEU A 127 12.01 2.72 -9.09
N ILE A 128 12.80 3.49 -9.85
CA ILE A 128 13.28 4.82 -9.46
C ILE A 128 12.11 5.78 -9.29
N LEU A 129 11.17 5.78 -10.25
CA LEU A 129 10.00 6.65 -10.23
C LEU A 129 9.13 6.40 -8.99
N ILE A 130 8.74 5.15 -8.75
CA ILE A 130 7.80 4.84 -7.66
C ILE A 130 8.42 5.04 -6.28
N TRP A 131 9.69 4.64 -6.07
CA TRP A 131 10.37 4.90 -4.81
C TRP A 131 10.59 6.39 -4.59
N GLY A 132 11.00 7.13 -5.64
CA GLY A 132 11.16 8.60 -5.58
C GLY A 132 9.86 9.29 -5.19
N LEU A 133 8.74 8.96 -5.83
CA LEU A 133 7.43 9.52 -5.52
C LEU A 133 6.94 9.14 -4.10
N CYS A 134 7.06 7.87 -3.72
CA CYS A 134 6.61 7.41 -2.40
C CYS A 134 7.45 8.00 -1.26
N LEU A 135 8.77 8.08 -1.41
CA LEU A 135 9.64 8.71 -0.40
C LEU A 135 9.41 10.22 -0.31
N SER A 136 9.20 10.89 -1.45
CA SER A 136 8.83 12.32 -1.47
C SER A 136 7.50 12.56 -0.75
N ALA A 137 6.49 11.74 -1.03
CA ALA A 137 5.18 11.82 -0.37
C ALA A 137 5.28 11.53 1.14
N LEU A 138 6.13 10.58 1.54
CA LEU A 138 6.42 10.27 2.94
C LEU A 138 7.07 11.46 3.65
N VAL A 139 8.07 12.09 3.05
CA VAL A 139 8.73 13.30 3.61
C VAL A 139 7.72 14.44 3.75
N LEU A 140 6.93 14.72 2.71
CA LEU A 140 5.89 15.74 2.73
C LEU A 140 4.83 15.44 3.81
N HIS A 141 4.46 14.18 4.02
CA HIS A 141 3.55 13.78 5.11
C HIS A 141 4.10 14.14 6.49
N HIS A 142 5.42 14.03 6.70
CA HIS A 142 6.05 14.38 7.99
C HIS A 142 6.17 15.90 8.19
N ILE A 143 6.42 16.66 7.13
CA ILE A 143 6.54 18.12 7.16
C ILE A 143 5.15 18.75 7.36
N PHE A 144 4.16 18.33 6.57
CA PHE A 144 2.81 18.89 6.58
C PHE A 144 1.84 18.05 7.42
N SER A 145 2.05 18.01 8.74
CA SER A 145 1.27 17.17 9.68
C SER A 145 -0.23 17.50 9.77
N ASN A 146 -0.64 18.69 9.32
CA ASN A 146 -2.04 19.18 9.37
C ASN A 146 -2.81 18.97 8.07
N THR A 147 -2.26 18.25 7.10
CA THR A 147 -2.92 18.00 5.80
C THR A 147 -4.22 17.22 5.98
N PRO A 148 -5.31 17.61 5.32
CA PRO A 148 -6.57 16.88 5.36
C PRO A 148 -6.43 15.43 4.89
N ARG A 149 -7.15 14.50 5.53
CA ARG A 149 -7.14 13.07 5.21
C ARG A 149 -7.38 12.77 3.72
N ILE A 150 -8.30 13.51 3.09
CA ILE A 150 -8.65 13.31 1.68
C ILE A 150 -7.45 13.50 0.74
N VAL A 151 -6.54 14.42 1.06
CA VAL A 151 -5.34 14.66 0.25
C VAL A 151 -4.45 13.42 0.24
N TYR A 152 -4.23 12.80 1.40
CA TYR A 152 -3.45 11.55 1.48
C TYR A 152 -4.11 10.40 0.73
N VAL A 153 -5.44 10.28 0.83
CA VAL A 153 -6.20 9.26 0.08
C VAL A 153 -6.01 9.44 -1.43
N ILE A 154 -6.08 10.67 -1.92
CA ILE A 154 -5.85 10.98 -3.35
C ILE A 154 -4.41 10.60 -3.75
N ILE A 155 -3.41 10.93 -2.93
CA ILE A 155 -2.01 10.60 -3.21
C ILE A 155 -1.81 9.08 -3.25
N TYR A 156 -2.36 8.32 -2.28
CA TYR A 156 -2.25 6.85 -2.30
C TYR A 156 -2.88 6.24 -3.55
N ILE A 157 -4.05 6.73 -3.97
CA ILE A 157 -4.71 6.26 -5.19
C ILE A 157 -3.87 6.61 -6.41
N ALA A 158 -3.38 7.84 -6.52
CA ALA A 158 -2.55 8.27 -7.65
C ALA A 158 -1.28 7.43 -7.79
N LEU A 159 -0.57 7.18 -6.68
CA LEU A 159 0.62 6.33 -6.65
C LEU A 159 0.30 4.87 -7.03
N GLY A 160 -0.84 4.34 -6.56
CA GLY A 160 -1.29 3.00 -6.93
C GLY A 160 -1.64 2.88 -8.42
N LEU A 161 -2.13 3.95 -9.05
CA LEU A 161 -2.51 3.96 -10.47
C LEU A 161 -1.32 4.14 -11.44
N VAL A 162 -0.12 4.42 -10.96
CA VAL A 162 1.09 4.51 -11.82
C VAL A 162 1.29 3.24 -12.66
N CYS A 163 0.90 2.05 -12.14
CA CYS A 163 1.01 0.80 -12.87
C CYS A 163 0.23 0.79 -14.19
N LEU A 164 -0.86 1.56 -14.31
CA LEU A 164 -1.66 1.61 -15.53
C LEU A 164 -0.85 2.08 -16.75
N ILE A 165 0.14 2.95 -16.53
CA ILE A 165 1.04 3.46 -17.59
C ILE A 165 1.89 2.31 -18.17
N TYR A 166 2.21 1.29 -17.36
CA TYR A 166 3.07 0.16 -17.71
C TYR A 166 2.30 -1.06 -18.23
N ILE A 167 0.96 -1.10 -18.12
CA ILE A 167 0.15 -2.23 -18.60
C ILE A 167 0.40 -2.54 -20.07
N PRO A 168 0.46 -1.57 -21.02
CA PRO A 168 0.73 -1.87 -22.42
C PRO A 168 2.08 -2.60 -22.62
N THR A 169 3.11 -2.20 -21.88
CA THR A 169 4.44 -2.84 -21.91
C THR A 169 4.39 -4.26 -21.34
N ILE A 170 3.68 -4.45 -20.23
CA ILE A 170 3.50 -5.76 -19.60
C ILE A 170 2.76 -6.73 -20.54
N LEU A 171 1.72 -6.27 -21.22
CA LEU A 171 0.92 -7.08 -22.16
C LEU A 171 1.67 -7.49 -23.44
N GLN A 172 2.82 -6.86 -23.75
CA GLN A 172 3.68 -7.31 -24.86
C GLN A 172 4.44 -8.61 -24.55
N ASN A 173 4.52 -9.01 -23.29
CA ASN A 173 5.15 -10.26 -22.89
C ASN A 173 4.29 -11.45 -23.36
N PRO A 174 4.84 -12.40 -24.12
CA PRO A 174 4.07 -13.52 -24.72
C PRO A 174 3.64 -14.59 -23.71
N ASN A 175 4.06 -14.47 -22.44
CA ASN A 175 3.72 -15.44 -21.41
C ASN A 175 2.22 -15.39 -21.09
N LYS A 176 1.52 -16.52 -21.13
CA LYS A 176 0.07 -16.62 -20.91
C LYS A 176 -0.37 -16.22 -19.49
N GLU A 177 0.53 -16.27 -18.50
CA GLU A 177 0.26 -15.87 -17.13
C GLU A 177 0.14 -14.35 -16.95
N VAL A 178 0.61 -13.56 -17.93
CA VAL A 178 0.55 -12.08 -17.90
C VAL A 178 -0.87 -11.57 -17.71
N LEU A 179 -1.84 -12.14 -18.44
CA LEU A 179 -3.24 -11.72 -18.32
C LEU A 179 -3.78 -11.94 -16.89
N ALA A 180 -3.46 -13.08 -16.28
CA ALA A 180 -3.86 -13.35 -14.89
C ALA A 180 -3.24 -12.35 -13.92
N ILE A 181 -1.96 -11.99 -14.11
CA ILE A 181 -1.28 -10.98 -13.30
C ILE A 181 -1.97 -9.63 -13.44
N VAL A 182 -2.26 -9.18 -14.67
CA VAL A 182 -2.94 -7.89 -14.92
C VAL A 182 -4.33 -7.86 -14.30
N ILE A 183 -5.11 -8.95 -14.41
CA ILE A 183 -6.43 -9.06 -13.77
C ILE A 183 -6.29 -8.96 -12.24
N LEU A 184 -5.35 -9.67 -11.64
CA LEU A 184 -5.13 -9.62 -10.19
C LEU A 184 -4.68 -8.24 -9.71
N ILE A 185 -3.85 -7.54 -10.48
CA ILE A 185 -3.46 -6.15 -10.21
C ILE A 185 -4.70 -5.25 -10.23
N ALA A 186 -5.55 -5.38 -11.25
CA ALA A 186 -6.77 -4.58 -11.37
C ALA A 186 -7.75 -4.85 -10.22
N VAL A 187 -7.98 -6.12 -9.88
CA VAL A 187 -8.84 -6.52 -8.75
C VAL A 187 -8.32 -5.97 -7.43
N GLY A 188 -7.01 -6.10 -7.18
CA GLY A 188 -6.38 -5.55 -5.97
C GLY A 188 -6.49 -4.02 -5.91
N GLY A 189 -6.30 -3.34 -7.05
CA GLY A 189 -6.51 -1.89 -7.17
C GLY A 189 -7.93 -1.48 -6.84
N VAL A 190 -8.94 -2.21 -7.33
CA VAL A 190 -10.35 -1.97 -6.98
C VAL A 190 -10.59 -2.11 -5.49
N PHE A 191 -10.03 -3.15 -4.83
CA PHE A 191 -10.15 -3.29 -3.38
C PHE A 191 -9.51 -2.11 -2.63
N TYR A 192 -8.29 -1.70 -2.97
CA TYR A 192 -7.64 -0.56 -2.33
C TYR A 192 -8.43 0.75 -2.50
N ILE A 193 -8.89 1.04 -3.72
CA ILE A 193 -9.68 2.26 -4.01
C ILE A 193 -11.00 2.22 -3.24
N THR A 194 -11.70 1.10 -3.25
CA THR A 194 -12.98 0.93 -2.53
C THR A 194 -12.79 1.16 -1.03
N GLY A 195 -11.76 0.53 -0.43
CA GLY A 195 -11.42 0.75 0.97
C GLY A 195 -11.08 2.19 1.30
N ALA A 196 -10.30 2.84 0.44
CA ALA A 196 -9.94 4.25 0.59
C ALA A 196 -11.16 5.17 0.50
N CYS A 197 -12.12 4.89 -0.39
CA CYS A 197 -13.38 5.63 -0.50
C CYS A 197 -14.24 5.49 0.75
N PHE A 198 -14.43 4.27 1.29
CA PHE A 198 -15.13 4.06 2.56
C PHE A 198 -14.46 4.78 3.72
N TYR A 199 -13.13 4.75 3.77
CA TYR A 199 -12.36 5.45 4.78
C TYR A 199 -12.51 6.98 4.70
N ALA A 200 -12.48 7.55 3.49
CA ALA A 200 -12.66 8.98 3.26
C ALA A 200 -14.09 9.44 3.61
N ALA A 201 -15.09 8.68 3.16
CA ALA A 201 -16.51 8.94 3.42
C ALA A 201 -16.94 8.63 4.87
N LYS A 202 -16.13 7.88 5.64
CA LYS A 202 -16.46 7.41 7.00
C LYS A 202 -17.73 6.55 7.04
N ILE A 203 -17.86 5.63 6.09
CA ILE A 203 -18.97 4.67 5.97
C ILE A 203 -18.47 3.26 6.26
N PRO A 204 -19.16 2.45 7.11
CA PRO A 204 -20.31 2.76 7.94
C PRO A 204 -19.99 3.81 9.01
N GLY A 205 -21.01 4.53 9.46
CA GLY A 205 -20.88 5.77 10.22
C GLY A 205 -20.10 5.69 11.54
N ARG A 206 -19.83 6.84 12.13
CA ARG A 206 -19.00 7.04 13.34
C ARG A 206 -19.58 6.40 14.62
N THR A 207 -20.82 5.97 14.62
CA THR A 207 -21.52 5.37 15.76
C THR A 207 -21.32 3.87 15.91
N ALA A 208 -20.62 3.24 14.99
CA ALA A 208 -20.33 1.80 15.01
C ALA A 208 -19.52 1.42 16.27
N LYS A 209 -20.01 0.44 17.04
CA LYS A 209 -19.37 -0.02 18.29
C LYS A 209 -18.39 -1.19 18.06
N ILE A 210 -18.63 -2.03 17.06
CA ILE A 210 -17.88 -3.28 16.82
C ILE A 210 -17.06 -3.15 15.54
N PHE A 211 -17.70 -2.86 14.41
CA PHE A 211 -17.11 -2.82 13.08
C PHE A 211 -17.52 -1.51 12.38
N GLY A 212 -16.56 -0.65 12.11
CA GLY A 212 -16.77 0.66 11.50
C GLY A 212 -15.97 0.85 10.21
N PHE A 213 -15.97 2.07 9.68
CA PHE A 213 -15.27 2.42 8.44
C PHE A 213 -13.76 2.13 8.46
N HIS A 214 -13.14 2.17 9.63
CA HIS A 214 -11.70 1.93 9.76
C HIS A 214 -11.37 0.45 9.64
N GLU A 215 -12.16 -0.42 10.26
CA GLU A 215 -12.04 -1.87 10.15
C GLU A 215 -12.36 -2.34 8.73
N LEU A 216 -13.36 -1.72 8.12
CA LEU A 216 -13.70 -1.98 6.71
C LEU A 216 -12.53 -1.61 5.79
N PHE A 217 -11.89 -0.47 6.02
CA PHE A 217 -10.67 -0.09 5.29
C PHE A 217 -9.55 -1.13 5.46
N HIS A 218 -9.26 -1.59 6.69
CA HIS A 218 -8.25 -2.63 6.94
C HIS A 218 -8.57 -3.94 6.20
N LEU A 219 -9.84 -4.34 6.18
CA LEU A 219 -10.27 -5.53 5.42
C LEU A 219 -9.99 -5.38 3.93
N PHE A 220 -10.34 -4.23 3.35
CA PHE A 220 -10.08 -3.96 1.93
C PHE A 220 -8.59 -3.87 1.62
N VAL A 221 -7.77 -3.35 2.54
CA VAL A 221 -6.30 -3.37 2.41
C VAL A 221 -5.78 -4.80 2.35
N ILE A 222 -6.28 -5.70 3.19
CA ILE A 222 -5.90 -7.13 3.17
C ILE A 222 -6.32 -7.79 1.86
N LEU A 223 -7.55 -7.56 1.38
CA LEU A 223 -8.03 -8.13 0.11
C LEU A 223 -7.19 -7.64 -1.08
N GLY A 224 -6.89 -6.34 -1.11
CA GLY A 224 -6.00 -5.76 -2.12
C GLY A 224 -4.59 -6.36 -2.05
N PHE A 225 -4.04 -6.48 -0.85
CA PHE A 225 -2.74 -7.12 -0.63
C PHE A 225 -2.75 -8.58 -1.10
N CYS A 226 -3.75 -9.38 -0.73
CA CYS A 226 -3.84 -10.77 -1.16
C CYS A 226 -3.87 -10.91 -2.69
N SER A 227 -4.66 -10.07 -3.37
CA SER A 227 -4.74 -10.07 -4.83
C SER A 227 -3.39 -9.75 -5.48
N HIS A 228 -2.73 -8.69 -5.03
CA HIS A 228 -1.40 -8.30 -5.51
C HIS A 228 -0.33 -9.34 -5.13
N HIS A 229 -0.43 -9.93 -3.94
CA HIS A 229 0.50 -10.97 -3.48
C HIS A 229 0.44 -12.22 -4.35
N ILE A 230 -0.76 -12.66 -4.73
CA ILE A 230 -0.93 -13.78 -5.69
C ILE A 230 -0.32 -13.41 -7.04
N ALA A 231 -0.53 -12.19 -7.53
CA ALA A 231 0.10 -11.72 -8.77
C ALA A 231 1.63 -11.76 -8.69
N ILE A 232 2.21 -11.32 -7.55
CA ILE A 232 3.66 -11.38 -7.30
C ILE A 232 4.15 -12.84 -7.25
N TRP A 233 3.41 -13.75 -6.61
CA TRP A 233 3.75 -15.18 -6.61
C TRP A 233 3.85 -15.74 -8.03
N ILE A 234 2.84 -15.50 -8.86
CA ILE A 234 2.85 -15.92 -10.28
C ILE A 234 4.06 -15.30 -10.99
N ALA A 235 4.27 -13.99 -10.82
CA ALA A 235 5.36 -13.27 -11.45
C ALA A 235 6.74 -13.81 -11.07
N MET A 236 7.00 -14.08 -9.78
CA MET A 236 8.30 -14.54 -9.29
C MET A 236 8.63 -15.97 -9.69
N LEU A 237 7.63 -16.84 -9.86
CA LEU A 237 7.85 -18.26 -10.14
C LEU A 237 7.74 -18.61 -11.64
N LYS A 238 7.13 -17.74 -12.47
CA LYS A 238 6.88 -18.02 -13.89
C LYS A 238 7.72 -17.18 -14.85
N PHE A 239 8.31 -16.10 -14.38
CA PHE A 239 9.20 -15.20 -15.12
C PHE A 239 10.61 -15.22 -14.57
#